data_53db634cdc6a410cb48e6061057955d6
#
_entry.id   53db634cdc6a410cb48e6061057955d6
#
_cell.length_a   1.000
_cell.length_b   1.000
_cell.length_c   1.000
_cell.angle_alpha   90.00
_cell.angle_beta   90.00
_cell.angle_gamma   90.00
#
_symmetry.space_group_name_H-M   'P 1'
#
loop_
_entity.id
_entity.type
_entity.pdbx_description
1 polymer ?
#
loop_
_entity_poly.entity_id
_entity_poly.type
_entity_poly.pdbx_seq_one_letter_code
_entity_poly.pdbx_strand_id
1 'polypeptide(L)'
;METEVALIKESMQKSGEMKEISAGGLVFFEGNIGGTNVVAVKSGVGKVNAALCAQNLIIRFGVTHIINTGIAGSMGGNLKIFDMVVSSDAVYHDMEAVAFGYKPTEIPQMKCSAFPADRKLIEIAKTAFEKANKISGRKILEGRIATGDQFIADKESKARIREICSPLCCEMEGAAIAHACYLNNTPYIVLRCISDMADDTVEATYSFNEDDAAKESASVVLEILDIINQATI
;
A
#
# COMPACT_ATOMS: atom_id res chain seq x y z
N MET A 1 2.68 -8.87 1.80
CA MET A 1 2.53 -10.17 2.51
C MET A 1 3.27 -11.26 1.76
N GLU A 2 3.40 -12.47 2.31
CA GLU A 2 4.09 -13.58 1.60
C GLU A 2 3.36 -13.98 0.32
N THR A 3 2.04 -14.12 0.42
CA THR A 3 1.15 -14.49 -0.70
C THR A 3 1.28 -13.55 -1.90
N GLU A 4 1.33 -12.25 -1.67
CA GLU A 4 1.49 -11.24 -2.74
C GLU A 4 2.85 -11.36 -3.41
N VAL A 5 3.93 -11.44 -2.62
CA VAL A 5 5.30 -11.57 -3.15
C VAL A 5 5.44 -12.87 -3.94
N ALA A 6 4.81 -13.97 -3.49
CA ALA A 6 4.85 -15.25 -4.20
C ALA A 6 4.23 -15.15 -5.61
N LEU A 7 3.08 -14.48 -5.76
CA LEU A 7 2.43 -14.28 -7.05
C LEU A 7 3.25 -13.41 -8.00
N ILE A 8 3.86 -12.34 -7.50
CA ILE A 8 4.75 -11.48 -8.29
C ILE A 8 6.00 -12.25 -8.74
N LYS A 9 6.63 -13.03 -7.83
CA LYS A 9 7.77 -13.90 -8.14
C LYS A 9 7.42 -14.92 -9.22
N GLU A 10 6.28 -15.59 -9.11
CA GLU A 10 5.81 -16.54 -10.10
C GLU A 10 5.69 -15.90 -11.50
N SER A 11 5.17 -14.67 -11.55
CA SER A 11 5.07 -13.91 -12.80
C SER A 11 6.44 -13.51 -13.36
N MET A 12 7.39 -13.13 -12.50
CA MET A 12 8.78 -12.87 -12.91
C MET A 12 9.43 -14.14 -13.50
N GLN A 13 9.30 -15.28 -12.84
CA GLN A 13 9.86 -16.55 -13.30
C GLN A 13 9.30 -17.02 -14.65
N LYS A 14 8.02 -16.76 -14.90
CA LYS A 14 7.39 -17.03 -16.21
C LYS A 14 7.91 -16.10 -17.32
N SER A 15 8.36 -14.90 -16.97
CA SER A 15 8.86 -13.91 -17.92
C SER A 15 10.37 -14.03 -18.21
N GLY A 16 11.13 -14.78 -17.41
CA GLY A 16 12.57 -14.98 -17.61
C GLY A 16 13.37 -15.15 -16.32
N GLU A 17 14.59 -14.63 -16.33
CA GLU A 17 15.49 -14.72 -15.17
C GLU A 17 15.03 -13.78 -14.05
N MET A 18 15.09 -14.30 -12.82
CA MET A 18 14.88 -13.56 -11.60
C MET A 18 16.12 -13.69 -10.71
N LYS A 19 16.59 -12.55 -10.16
CA LYS A 19 17.70 -12.52 -9.22
C LYS A 19 17.18 -12.30 -7.81
N GLU A 20 17.74 -13.03 -6.85
CA GLU A 20 17.50 -12.86 -5.44
C GLU A 20 18.67 -12.12 -4.81
N ILE A 21 18.39 -11.02 -4.10
CA ILE A 21 19.41 -10.15 -3.53
C ILE A 21 19.04 -9.86 -2.06
N SER A 22 19.89 -10.30 -1.13
CA SER A 22 19.74 -10.03 0.28
C SER A 22 20.42 -8.71 0.67
N ALA A 23 19.70 -7.83 1.35
CA ALA A 23 20.24 -6.55 1.84
C ALA A 23 19.40 -5.99 3.01
N GLY A 24 20.09 -5.51 4.06
CA GLY A 24 19.44 -4.84 5.19
C GLY A 24 18.40 -5.69 5.92
N GLY A 25 18.59 -7.01 5.96
CA GLY A 25 17.63 -7.94 6.55
C GLY A 25 16.41 -8.25 5.66
N LEU A 26 16.38 -7.74 4.42
CA LEU A 26 15.33 -7.98 3.43
C LEU A 26 15.85 -8.81 2.27
N VAL A 27 14.93 -9.50 1.59
CA VAL A 27 15.20 -10.25 0.35
C VAL A 27 14.43 -9.60 -0.79
N PHE A 28 15.18 -9.11 -1.78
CA PHE A 28 14.66 -8.46 -2.98
C PHE A 28 14.71 -9.43 -4.16
N PHE A 29 13.68 -9.42 -4.98
CA PHE A 29 13.57 -10.20 -6.19
C PHE A 29 13.55 -9.24 -7.39
N GLU A 30 14.63 -9.21 -8.15
CA GLU A 30 14.78 -8.37 -9.34
C GLU A 30 14.52 -9.21 -10.59
N GLY A 31 13.64 -8.74 -11.46
CA GLY A 31 13.28 -9.44 -12.69
C GLY A 31 12.44 -8.59 -13.63
N ASN A 32 11.80 -9.25 -14.59
CA ASN A 32 10.95 -8.60 -15.58
C ASN A 32 9.56 -9.22 -15.55
N ILE A 33 8.53 -8.40 -15.74
CA ILE A 33 7.14 -8.85 -15.92
C ILE A 33 6.58 -8.14 -17.15
N GLY A 34 6.28 -8.91 -18.20
CA GLY A 34 5.66 -8.39 -19.42
C GLY A 34 6.48 -7.31 -20.15
N GLY A 35 7.77 -7.14 -19.90
CA GLY A 35 8.63 -6.10 -20.45
C GLY A 35 9.01 -5.01 -19.43
N THR A 36 8.32 -4.92 -18.31
CA THR A 36 8.61 -3.95 -17.23
C THR A 36 9.63 -4.53 -16.24
N ASN A 37 10.70 -3.79 -15.94
CA ASN A 37 11.65 -4.16 -14.89
C ASN A 37 11.03 -3.93 -13.52
N VAL A 38 11.06 -4.95 -12.68
CA VAL A 38 10.40 -4.96 -11.38
C VAL A 38 11.36 -5.43 -10.29
N VAL A 39 11.30 -4.80 -9.13
CA VAL A 39 11.92 -5.27 -7.89
C VAL A 39 10.80 -5.53 -6.87
N ALA A 40 10.56 -6.78 -6.55
CA ALA A 40 9.58 -7.18 -5.53
C ALA A 40 10.28 -7.47 -4.20
N VAL A 41 9.66 -7.07 -3.10
CA VAL A 41 10.17 -7.27 -1.75
C VAL A 41 9.04 -7.28 -0.73
N LYS A 42 9.17 -8.13 0.30
CA LYS A 42 8.32 -8.09 1.49
C LYS A 42 8.94 -7.09 2.46
N SER A 43 8.28 -5.95 2.67
CA SER A 43 8.81 -4.85 3.48
C SER A 43 8.94 -5.17 4.98
N GLY A 44 8.22 -6.18 5.46
CA GLY A 44 7.99 -6.36 6.89
C GLY A 44 6.85 -5.47 7.41
N VAL A 45 6.46 -5.67 8.67
CA VAL A 45 5.36 -4.94 9.31
C VAL A 45 5.89 -3.69 10.02
N GLY A 46 5.13 -2.61 9.91
CA GLY A 46 5.35 -1.37 10.64
C GLY A 46 6.22 -0.34 9.91
N LYS A 47 6.15 0.88 10.39
CA LYS A 47 6.68 2.09 9.76
C LYS A 47 8.18 2.03 9.47
N VAL A 48 8.98 1.54 10.42
CA VAL A 48 10.45 1.49 10.27
C VAL A 48 10.85 0.52 9.19
N ASN A 49 10.30 -0.70 9.20
CA ASN A 49 10.57 -1.70 8.18
C ASN A 49 10.19 -1.18 6.78
N ALA A 50 9.01 -0.60 6.67
CA ALA A 50 8.48 -0.05 5.43
C ALA A 50 9.33 1.10 4.86
N ALA A 51 9.75 2.05 5.71
CA ALA A 51 10.60 3.16 5.30
C ALA A 51 11.99 2.69 4.85
N LEU A 52 12.63 1.78 5.58
CA LEU A 52 13.92 1.22 5.23
C LEU A 52 13.85 0.42 3.93
N CYS A 53 12.76 -0.32 3.72
CA CYS A 53 12.50 -1.03 2.47
C CYS A 53 12.41 -0.08 1.28
N ALA A 54 11.56 0.96 1.37
CA ALA A 54 11.39 1.95 0.32
C ALA A 54 12.70 2.68 0.02
N GLN A 55 13.48 3.06 1.04
CA GLN A 55 14.77 3.71 0.88
C GLN A 55 15.79 2.81 0.16
N ASN A 56 15.82 1.50 0.46
CA ASN A 56 16.65 0.54 -0.28
C ASN A 56 16.24 0.42 -1.74
N LEU A 57 14.93 0.33 -2.04
CA LEU A 57 14.42 0.29 -3.41
C LEU A 57 14.89 1.51 -4.20
N ILE A 58 14.79 2.72 -3.62
CA ILE A 58 15.14 3.96 -4.28
C ILE A 58 16.66 4.07 -4.50
N ILE A 59 17.47 3.92 -3.44
CA ILE A 59 18.90 4.21 -3.52
C ILE A 59 19.69 3.04 -4.12
N ARG A 60 19.35 1.81 -3.76
CA ARG A 60 20.15 0.63 -4.16
C ARG A 60 19.73 0.09 -5.52
N PHE A 61 18.43 0.06 -5.80
CA PHE A 61 17.89 -0.51 -7.04
C PHE A 61 17.53 0.57 -8.07
N GLY A 62 17.53 1.85 -7.71
CA GLY A 62 17.25 2.95 -8.61
C GLY A 62 15.83 2.91 -9.18
N VAL A 63 14.86 2.41 -8.40
CA VAL A 63 13.48 2.32 -8.87
C VAL A 63 12.92 3.71 -9.14
N THR A 64 12.14 3.84 -10.20
CA THR A 64 11.53 5.11 -10.61
C THR A 64 10.14 5.33 -10.03
N HIS A 65 9.46 4.27 -9.62
CA HIS A 65 8.13 4.28 -9.06
C HIS A 65 8.01 3.22 -7.95
N ILE A 66 7.15 3.47 -6.97
CA ILE A 66 6.85 2.48 -5.92
C ILE A 66 5.34 2.21 -5.88
N ILE A 67 4.97 0.95 -5.93
CA ILE A 67 3.63 0.45 -5.67
C ILE A 67 3.67 -0.32 -4.36
N ASN A 68 3.03 0.20 -3.33
CA ASN A 68 2.84 -0.52 -2.09
C ASN A 68 1.49 -1.22 -2.13
N THR A 69 1.48 -2.52 -2.11
CA THR A 69 0.29 -3.37 -2.14
C THR A 69 0.11 -4.10 -0.82
N GLY A 70 -1.12 -4.41 -0.45
CA GLY A 70 -1.44 -5.10 0.80
C GLY A 70 -2.93 -5.11 1.12
N ILE A 71 -3.23 -5.48 2.34
CA ILE A 71 -4.57 -5.50 2.91
C ILE A 71 -4.74 -4.37 3.93
N ALA A 72 -5.98 -4.02 4.27
CA ALA A 72 -6.28 -2.99 5.25
C ALA A 72 -7.65 -3.18 5.90
N GLY A 73 -7.80 -2.62 7.10
CA GLY A 73 -9.08 -2.48 7.78
C GLY A 73 -9.89 -1.29 7.26
N SER A 74 -11.17 -1.49 7.01
CA SER A 74 -12.09 -0.43 6.52
C SER A 74 -12.34 0.63 7.58
N MET A 75 -12.17 1.90 7.21
CA MET A 75 -12.46 3.06 8.08
C MET A 75 -13.70 3.84 7.65
N GLY A 76 -14.19 3.68 6.44
CA GLY A 76 -15.34 4.44 5.94
C GLY A 76 -15.67 4.15 4.47
N GLY A 77 -16.44 5.05 3.82
CA GLY A 77 -16.73 4.96 2.39
C GLY A 77 -17.69 3.83 2.00
N ASN A 78 -18.40 3.23 2.96
CA ASN A 78 -19.25 2.04 2.72
C ASN A 78 -18.48 0.91 1.99
N LEU A 79 -17.21 0.73 2.35
CA LEU A 79 -16.38 -0.35 1.85
C LEU A 79 -16.81 -1.69 2.43
N LYS A 80 -16.71 -2.73 1.61
CA LYS A 80 -16.94 -4.12 1.98
C LYS A 80 -15.64 -4.91 1.87
N ILE A 81 -15.60 -6.08 2.45
CA ILE A 81 -14.52 -7.05 2.27
C ILE A 81 -14.28 -7.25 0.76
N PHE A 82 -13.03 -7.25 0.34
CA PHE A 82 -12.53 -7.30 -1.04
C PHE A 82 -12.79 -6.06 -1.91
N ASP A 83 -13.42 -5.00 -1.41
CA ASP A 83 -13.30 -3.70 -2.06
C ASP A 83 -11.86 -3.18 -1.96
N MET A 84 -11.46 -2.31 -2.88
CA MET A 84 -10.11 -1.78 -2.88
C MET A 84 -10.07 -0.28 -2.61
N VAL A 85 -8.96 0.15 -2.05
CA VAL A 85 -8.61 1.57 -1.89
C VAL A 85 -7.29 1.83 -2.59
N VAL A 86 -7.26 2.84 -3.47
CA VAL A 86 -6.03 3.45 -3.97
C VAL A 86 -5.83 4.79 -3.27
N SER A 87 -4.62 5.05 -2.80
CA SER A 87 -4.33 6.27 -2.04
C SER A 87 -4.49 7.53 -2.89
N SER A 88 -5.26 8.51 -2.40
CA SER A 88 -5.11 9.91 -2.82
C SER A 88 -3.89 10.54 -2.13
N ASP A 89 -3.73 10.19 -0.88
CA ASP A 89 -2.60 10.50 -0.01
C ASP A 89 -2.46 9.45 1.10
N ALA A 90 -1.35 9.50 1.84
CA ALA A 90 -1.14 8.71 3.03
C ALA A 90 -0.74 9.60 4.22
N VAL A 91 -1.24 9.26 5.43
CA VAL A 91 -0.99 10.02 6.67
C VAL A 91 -0.65 9.09 7.82
N TYR A 92 0.09 9.59 8.80
CA TYR A 92 0.26 8.89 10.07
C TYR A 92 -0.87 9.25 11.03
N HIS A 93 -1.68 8.28 11.44
CA HIS A 93 -2.73 8.52 12.44
C HIS A 93 -2.19 8.58 13.88
N ASP A 94 -0.98 8.11 14.10
CA ASP A 94 -0.29 8.05 15.38
C ASP A 94 0.83 9.10 15.53
N MET A 95 1.00 10.01 14.56
CA MET A 95 1.88 11.17 14.69
C MET A 95 1.16 12.26 15.48
N GLU A 96 1.70 12.58 16.66
CA GLU A 96 1.09 13.51 17.58
C GLU A 96 2.15 14.40 18.23
N ALA A 97 2.04 15.70 18.02
CA ALA A 97 2.88 16.73 18.63
C ALA A 97 2.06 17.97 19.03
N VAL A 98 0.79 17.77 19.36
CA VAL A 98 -0.17 18.85 19.68
C VAL A 98 0.31 19.67 20.88
N ALA A 99 0.97 19.07 21.86
CA ALA A 99 1.57 19.75 23.00
C ALA A 99 2.59 20.84 22.61
N PHE A 100 3.14 20.75 21.40
CA PHE A 100 4.08 21.72 20.83
C PHE A 100 3.44 22.63 19.79
N GLY A 101 2.11 22.65 19.67
CA GLY A 101 1.34 23.53 18.78
C GLY A 101 1.17 23.01 17.35
N TYR A 102 1.56 21.76 17.06
CA TYR A 102 1.30 21.12 15.76
C TYR A 102 -0.14 20.59 15.69
N LYS A 103 -0.67 20.45 14.48
CA LYS A 103 -1.95 19.77 14.28
C LYS A 103 -1.78 18.25 14.42
N PRO A 104 -2.84 17.51 14.75
CA PRO A 104 -2.81 16.05 14.61
C PRO A 104 -2.31 15.64 13.22
N THR A 105 -1.53 14.58 13.13
CA THR A 105 -0.88 14.06 11.92
C THR A 105 0.25 14.92 11.33
N GLU A 106 0.41 16.17 11.80
CA GLU A 106 1.48 17.04 11.30
C GLU A 106 2.85 16.58 11.83
N ILE A 107 3.79 16.41 10.92
CA ILE A 107 5.15 16.02 11.25
C ILE A 107 5.92 17.28 11.65
N PRO A 108 6.47 17.37 12.88
CA PRO A 108 7.24 18.51 13.31
C PRO A 108 8.36 18.89 12.33
N GLN A 109 8.49 20.19 12.07
CA GLN A 109 9.51 20.79 11.17
C GLN A 109 9.33 20.48 9.67
N MET A 110 8.48 19.54 9.27
CA MET A 110 8.24 19.25 7.85
C MET A 110 7.12 20.10 7.22
N LYS A 111 6.27 20.73 8.02
CA LYS A 111 5.08 21.45 7.54
C LYS A 111 4.19 20.59 6.62
N CYS A 112 4.14 19.29 6.90
CA CYS A 112 3.46 18.28 6.11
C CYS A 112 2.68 17.36 7.04
N SER A 113 1.43 17.09 6.69
CA SER A 113 0.56 16.12 7.40
C SER A 113 0.20 14.92 6.53
N ALA A 114 0.32 15.06 5.21
CA ALA A 114 -0.06 14.04 4.25
C ALA A 114 0.90 14.02 3.07
N PHE A 115 1.12 12.85 2.51
CA PHE A 115 1.95 12.63 1.34
C PHE A 115 1.05 12.33 0.14
N PRO A 116 0.97 13.22 -0.88
CA PRO A 116 0.15 12.99 -2.07
C PRO A 116 0.69 11.83 -2.90
N ALA A 117 -0.19 10.96 -3.36
CA ALA A 117 0.14 9.89 -4.29
C ALA A 117 0.24 10.39 -5.74
N ASP A 118 0.90 9.61 -6.60
CA ASP A 118 1.06 9.97 -8.01
C ASP A 118 -0.25 9.82 -8.78
N ARG A 119 -0.65 10.88 -9.47
CA ARG A 119 -1.93 10.96 -10.17
C ARG A 119 -2.05 9.97 -11.33
N LYS A 120 -0.96 9.75 -12.07
CA LYS A 120 -0.96 8.82 -13.21
C LYS A 120 -1.09 7.38 -12.71
N LEU A 121 -0.36 7.02 -11.66
CA LEU A 121 -0.44 5.70 -11.06
C LEU A 121 -1.84 5.42 -10.48
N ILE A 122 -2.51 6.43 -9.91
CA ILE A 122 -3.91 6.29 -9.43
C ILE A 122 -4.84 5.90 -10.58
N GLU A 123 -4.80 6.61 -11.71
CA GLU A 123 -5.66 6.33 -12.86
C GLU A 123 -5.34 4.96 -13.48
N ILE A 124 -4.07 4.59 -13.56
CA ILE A 124 -3.64 3.25 -13.99
C ILE A 124 -4.20 2.18 -13.05
N ALA A 125 -4.12 2.37 -11.73
CA ALA A 125 -4.63 1.42 -10.76
C ALA A 125 -6.15 1.23 -10.86
N LYS A 126 -6.92 2.29 -11.10
CA LYS A 126 -8.37 2.19 -11.33
C LYS A 126 -8.68 1.39 -12.60
N THR A 127 -7.98 1.67 -13.69
CA THR A 127 -8.14 0.92 -14.95
C THR A 127 -7.73 -0.55 -14.78
N ALA A 128 -6.66 -0.81 -14.06
CA ALA A 128 -6.20 -2.17 -13.77
C ALA A 128 -7.22 -2.95 -12.92
N PHE A 129 -7.81 -2.29 -11.92
CA PHE A 129 -8.88 -2.90 -11.12
C PHE A 129 -10.08 -3.31 -11.98
N GLU A 130 -10.53 -2.47 -12.90
CA GLU A 130 -11.65 -2.80 -13.80
C GLU A 130 -11.35 -4.00 -14.69
N LYS A 131 -10.09 -4.16 -15.13
CA LYS A 131 -9.64 -5.32 -15.93
C LYS A 131 -9.51 -6.60 -15.08
N ALA A 132 -8.92 -6.51 -13.89
CA ALA A 132 -8.69 -7.65 -13.01
C ALA A 132 -9.98 -8.13 -12.36
N ASN A 133 -10.88 -7.21 -11.98
CA ASN A 133 -12.07 -7.52 -11.21
C ASN A 133 -13.18 -8.12 -12.10
N LYS A 134 -13.38 -9.43 -11.96
CA LYS A 134 -14.43 -10.19 -12.67
C LYS A 134 -15.68 -10.40 -11.81
N ILE A 135 -15.67 -9.96 -10.56
CA ILE A 135 -16.76 -10.17 -9.59
C ILE A 135 -17.62 -8.92 -9.52
N SER A 136 -18.90 -9.05 -9.89
CA SER A 136 -19.85 -7.94 -9.84
C SER A 136 -20.04 -7.42 -8.40
N GLY A 137 -20.09 -6.09 -8.27
CA GLY A 137 -20.38 -5.41 -7.01
C GLY A 137 -19.16 -5.03 -6.15
N ARG A 138 -17.95 -5.45 -6.50
CA ARG A 138 -16.71 -4.93 -5.92
C ARG A 138 -16.37 -3.56 -6.53
N LYS A 139 -15.73 -2.71 -5.77
CA LYS A 139 -15.34 -1.36 -6.20
C LYS A 139 -13.92 -1.00 -5.76
N ILE A 140 -13.33 -0.04 -6.45
CA ILE A 140 -12.13 0.67 -6.02
C ILE A 140 -12.51 2.10 -5.70
N LEU A 141 -12.09 2.60 -4.53
CA LEU A 141 -12.25 3.99 -4.15
C LEU A 141 -10.88 4.67 -4.03
N GLU A 142 -10.80 5.89 -4.52
CA GLU A 142 -9.66 6.77 -4.27
C GLU A 142 -9.90 7.52 -2.96
N GLY A 143 -8.90 7.48 -2.06
CA GLY A 143 -9.02 8.23 -0.82
C GLY A 143 -7.80 8.11 0.09
N ARG A 144 -7.88 8.78 1.23
CA ARG A 144 -6.82 8.79 2.23
C ARG A 144 -6.62 7.43 2.87
N ILE A 145 -5.36 7.03 3.05
CA ILE A 145 -4.94 5.84 3.79
C ILE A 145 -4.23 6.29 5.08
N ALA A 146 -4.64 5.74 6.21
CA ALA A 146 -4.03 6.03 7.51
C ALA A 146 -3.08 4.91 7.94
N THR A 147 -1.89 5.28 8.37
CA THR A 147 -0.84 4.35 8.81
C THR A 147 -0.49 4.60 10.27
N GLY A 148 -0.25 3.52 11.01
CA GLY A 148 0.34 3.59 12.36
C GLY A 148 0.90 2.23 12.78
N ASP A 149 1.77 2.21 13.81
CA ASP A 149 2.29 0.97 14.38
C ASP A 149 1.29 0.34 15.36
N GLN A 150 0.01 0.28 14.93
CA GLN A 150 -1.11 -0.26 15.69
C GLN A 150 -2.03 -1.05 14.77
N PHE A 151 -2.35 -2.28 15.17
CA PHE A 151 -3.42 -3.04 14.54
C PHE A 151 -4.76 -2.58 15.15
N ILE A 152 -5.62 -1.97 14.33
CA ILE A 152 -6.88 -1.39 14.81
C ILE A 152 -7.98 -2.46 14.82
N ALA A 153 -8.43 -2.81 16.01
CA ALA A 153 -9.36 -3.90 16.26
C ALA A 153 -10.53 -3.51 17.19
N ASP A 154 -10.77 -2.23 17.40
CA ASP A 154 -11.82 -1.73 18.27
C ASP A 154 -12.46 -0.45 17.74
N LYS A 155 -13.74 -0.26 18.09
CA LYS A 155 -14.57 0.86 17.62
C LYS A 155 -14.11 2.23 18.13
N GLU A 156 -13.49 2.30 19.31
CA GLU A 156 -13.02 3.55 19.90
C GLU A 156 -11.81 4.09 19.12
N SER A 157 -10.81 3.24 18.91
CA SER A 157 -9.62 3.57 18.08
C SER A 157 -10.03 3.94 16.66
N LYS A 158 -10.96 3.18 16.05
CA LYS A 158 -11.51 3.49 14.73
C LYS A 158 -12.18 4.87 14.70
N ALA A 159 -13.03 5.18 15.68
CA ALA A 159 -13.72 6.48 15.75
C ALA A 159 -12.72 7.62 15.90
N ARG A 160 -11.72 7.48 16.78
CA ARG A 160 -10.66 8.48 16.99
C ARG A 160 -9.86 8.75 15.71
N ILE A 161 -9.45 7.71 14.98
CA ILE A 161 -8.69 7.86 13.74
C ILE A 161 -9.53 8.55 12.66
N ARG A 162 -10.81 8.19 12.56
CA ARG A 162 -11.74 8.85 11.64
C ARG A 162 -11.91 10.34 11.93
N GLU A 163 -11.99 10.72 13.20
CA GLU A 163 -12.06 12.13 13.63
C GLU A 163 -10.79 12.90 13.25
N ILE A 164 -9.62 12.28 13.48
CA ILE A 164 -8.31 12.92 13.24
C ILE A 164 -8.04 13.18 11.76
N CYS A 165 -8.28 12.20 10.90
CA CYS A 165 -7.81 12.27 9.52
C CYS A 165 -8.77 11.74 8.45
N SER A 166 -9.96 11.25 8.82
CA SER A 166 -11.04 10.80 7.92
C SER A 166 -10.59 9.86 6.79
N PRO A 167 -9.86 8.77 7.09
CA PRO A 167 -9.35 7.88 6.06
C PRO A 167 -10.42 6.91 5.55
N LEU A 168 -10.20 6.31 4.37
CA LEU A 168 -11.00 5.20 3.87
C LEU A 168 -10.60 3.85 4.49
N CYS A 169 -9.29 3.66 4.73
CA CYS A 169 -8.78 2.45 5.40
C CYS A 169 -7.55 2.76 6.24
N CYS A 170 -7.20 1.82 7.12
CA CYS A 170 -5.97 1.89 7.93
C CYS A 170 -5.14 0.62 7.78
N GLU A 171 -3.83 0.80 7.91
CA GLU A 171 -2.81 -0.24 7.79
C GLU A 171 -1.52 0.20 8.51
N MET A 172 -0.37 -0.44 8.29
CA MET A 172 0.80 -0.21 9.13
C MET A 172 2.07 0.25 8.37
N GLU A 173 2.03 0.48 7.04
CA GLU A 173 3.24 0.73 6.22
C GLU A 173 3.13 1.92 5.26
N GLY A 174 1.95 2.15 4.69
CA GLY A 174 1.76 2.99 3.51
C GLY A 174 2.29 4.42 3.65
N ALA A 175 2.01 5.11 4.77
CA ALA A 175 2.51 6.46 4.99
C ALA A 175 4.04 6.49 5.20
N ALA A 176 4.66 5.42 5.70
CA ALA A 176 6.11 5.36 5.87
C ALA A 176 6.83 5.21 4.52
N ILE A 177 6.25 4.41 3.61
CA ILE A 177 6.70 4.30 2.22
C ILE A 177 6.49 5.63 1.49
N ALA A 178 5.30 6.21 1.62
CA ALA A 178 4.94 7.50 1.05
C ALA A 178 5.90 8.63 1.50
N HIS A 179 6.25 8.65 2.78
CA HIS A 179 7.19 9.61 3.36
C HIS A 179 8.60 9.43 2.76
N ALA A 180 9.10 8.20 2.66
CA ALA A 180 10.37 7.94 2.00
C ALA A 180 10.34 8.38 0.53
N CYS A 181 9.27 8.10 -0.19
CA CYS A 181 9.05 8.53 -1.58
C CYS A 181 9.02 10.06 -1.70
N TYR A 182 8.30 10.74 -0.81
CA TYR A 182 8.22 12.20 -0.77
C TYR A 182 9.60 12.85 -0.61
N LEU A 183 10.43 12.37 0.33
CA LEU A 183 11.77 12.89 0.57
C LEU A 183 12.72 12.63 -0.61
N ASN A 184 12.49 11.60 -1.39
CA ASN A 184 13.31 11.24 -2.55
C ASN A 184 12.70 11.67 -3.90
N ASN A 185 11.57 12.39 -3.90
CA ASN A 185 10.82 12.77 -5.12
C ASN A 185 10.51 11.57 -6.02
N THR A 186 10.17 10.42 -5.44
CA THR A 186 9.83 9.19 -6.16
C THR A 186 8.31 9.06 -6.22
N PRO A 187 7.69 8.94 -7.41
CA PRO A 187 6.26 8.69 -7.55
C PRO A 187 5.84 7.37 -6.87
N TYR A 188 4.68 7.38 -6.22
CA TYR A 188 4.17 6.20 -5.52
C TYR A 188 2.65 6.13 -5.50
N ILE A 189 2.12 4.94 -5.28
CA ILE A 189 0.76 4.69 -4.80
C ILE A 189 0.76 3.66 -3.67
N VAL A 190 -0.25 3.73 -2.82
CA VAL A 190 -0.62 2.66 -1.89
C VAL A 190 -1.93 2.05 -2.38
N LEU A 191 -1.95 0.73 -2.55
CA LEU A 191 -3.11 -0.05 -2.96
C LEU A 191 -3.46 -1.02 -1.84
N ARG A 192 -4.72 -1.06 -1.41
CA ARG A 192 -5.17 -1.92 -0.31
C ARG A 192 -6.46 -2.64 -0.68
N CYS A 193 -6.51 -3.94 -0.45
CA CYS A 193 -7.73 -4.72 -0.47
C CYS A 193 -8.28 -4.80 0.97
N ILE A 194 -9.58 -4.57 1.14
CA ILE A 194 -10.20 -4.60 2.46
C ILE A 194 -10.31 -6.06 2.95
N SER A 195 -9.65 -6.36 4.05
CA SER A 195 -9.66 -7.67 4.71
C SER A 195 -10.62 -7.76 5.89
N ASP A 196 -10.88 -6.62 6.53
CA ASP A 196 -11.65 -6.52 7.77
C ASP A 196 -12.30 -5.13 7.93
N MET A 197 -13.11 -4.99 8.95
CA MET A 197 -13.84 -3.74 9.21
C MET A 197 -13.17 -2.85 10.25
N ALA A 198 -11.96 -3.18 10.72
CA ALA A 198 -11.24 -2.47 11.78
C ALA A 198 -12.12 -2.17 13.01
N ASP A 199 -12.84 -3.18 13.50
CA ASP A 199 -13.74 -3.07 14.65
C ASP A 199 -13.75 -4.38 15.45
N ASP A 200 -14.62 -4.49 16.44
CA ASP A 200 -14.70 -5.63 17.35
C ASP A 200 -14.94 -7.00 16.64
N THR A 201 -15.13 -7.03 15.33
CA THR A 201 -15.32 -8.26 14.53
C THR A 201 -14.03 -8.74 13.85
N VAL A 202 -12.93 -8.01 13.98
CA VAL A 202 -11.67 -8.25 13.28
C VAL A 202 -11.13 -9.66 13.49
N GLU A 203 -11.12 -10.18 14.70
CA GLU A 203 -10.57 -11.53 14.99
C GLU A 203 -11.25 -12.63 14.16
N ALA A 204 -12.55 -12.50 13.90
CA ALA A 204 -13.30 -13.48 13.12
C ALA A 204 -13.16 -13.28 11.61
N THR A 205 -12.90 -12.05 11.15
CA THR A 205 -12.94 -11.70 9.73
C THR A 205 -11.55 -11.64 9.10
N TYR A 206 -10.53 -11.16 9.81
CA TYR A 206 -9.18 -10.98 9.29
C TYR A 206 -8.55 -12.29 8.83
N SER A 207 -8.42 -13.27 9.71
CA SER A 207 -7.76 -14.55 9.39
C SER A 207 -8.46 -15.35 8.29
N PHE A 208 -9.76 -15.12 8.09
CA PHE A 208 -10.52 -15.77 7.04
C PHE A 208 -10.29 -15.15 5.65
N ASN A 209 -10.07 -13.83 5.57
CA ASN A 209 -10.01 -13.09 4.30
C ASN A 209 -8.60 -12.71 3.88
N GLU A 210 -7.60 -12.86 4.75
CA GLU A 210 -6.24 -12.35 4.56
C GLU A 210 -5.60 -12.80 3.25
N ASP A 211 -5.59 -14.12 3.00
CA ASP A 211 -4.95 -14.69 1.81
C ASP A 211 -5.67 -14.33 0.51
N ASP A 212 -6.99 -14.32 0.51
CA ASP A 212 -7.76 -14.00 -0.68
C ASP A 212 -7.70 -12.50 -0.99
N ALA A 213 -7.74 -11.64 0.02
CA ALA A 213 -7.54 -10.21 -0.16
C ALA A 213 -6.13 -9.88 -0.69
N ALA A 214 -5.11 -10.60 -0.22
CA ALA A 214 -3.74 -10.48 -0.73
C ALA A 214 -3.61 -10.89 -2.20
N LYS A 215 -4.26 -11.99 -2.61
CA LYS A 215 -4.29 -12.42 -4.02
C LYS A 215 -4.99 -11.40 -4.91
N GLU A 216 -6.12 -10.85 -4.48
CA GLU A 216 -6.83 -9.80 -5.20
C GLU A 216 -5.96 -8.56 -5.38
N SER A 217 -5.28 -8.12 -4.33
CA SER A 217 -4.36 -6.98 -4.38
C SER A 217 -3.22 -7.24 -5.38
N ALA A 218 -2.58 -8.42 -5.32
CA ALA A 218 -1.51 -8.79 -6.23
C ALA A 218 -1.97 -8.88 -7.70
N SER A 219 -3.20 -9.36 -7.95
CA SER A 219 -3.74 -9.45 -9.31
C SER A 219 -3.87 -8.06 -9.96
N VAL A 220 -4.31 -7.06 -9.21
CA VAL A 220 -4.39 -5.67 -9.70
C VAL A 220 -3.00 -5.10 -9.97
N VAL A 221 -1.98 -5.42 -9.14
CA VAL A 221 -0.59 -4.99 -9.40
C VAL A 221 -0.07 -5.57 -10.72
N LEU A 222 -0.36 -6.83 -11.03
CA LEU A 222 0.05 -7.43 -12.30
C LEU A 222 -0.59 -6.71 -13.50
N GLU A 223 -1.87 -6.35 -13.42
CA GLU A 223 -2.54 -5.56 -14.46
C GLU A 223 -1.97 -4.13 -14.56
N ILE A 224 -1.59 -3.50 -13.44
CA ILE A 224 -0.88 -2.21 -13.45
C ILE A 224 0.41 -2.32 -14.28
N LEU A 225 1.22 -3.36 -14.03
CA LEU A 225 2.47 -3.58 -14.75
C LEU A 225 2.24 -3.82 -16.24
N ASP A 226 1.18 -4.56 -16.61
CA ASP A 226 0.81 -4.78 -18.01
C ASP A 226 0.41 -3.47 -18.70
N ILE A 227 -0.39 -2.62 -18.04
CA ILE A 227 -0.78 -1.31 -18.58
C ILE A 227 0.44 -0.40 -18.77
N ILE A 228 1.35 -0.37 -17.79
CA ILE A 228 2.58 0.43 -17.85
C ILE A 228 3.43 0.00 -19.06
N ASN A 229 3.59 -1.32 -19.25
CA ASN A 229 4.34 -1.86 -20.37
C ASN A 229 3.71 -1.48 -21.75
N GLN A 230 2.39 -1.58 -21.88
CA GLN A 230 1.68 -1.24 -23.11
C GLN A 230 1.72 0.24 -23.44
N ALA A 231 1.78 1.12 -22.44
CA ALA A 231 1.82 2.57 -22.63
C ALA A 231 3.20 3.10 -23.07
N THR A 232 4.22 2.26 -23.13
CA THR A 232 5.61 2.66 -23.50
C THR A 232 6.08 3.88 -22.67
N ILE A 233 5.83 3.88 -21.36
CA ILE A 233 6.17 4.97 -20.44
C ILE A 233 7.60 4.80 -19.93
#